data_daea4bf9cae878d7f7fc30846021f19b
#
_entry.id   daea4bf9cae878d7f7fc30846021f19b
#
_cell.length_a   1.000
_cell.length_b   1.000
_cell.length_c   1.000
_cell.angle_alpha   90.00
_cell.angle_beta   90.00
_cell.angle_gamma   90.00
#
_symmetry.space_group_name_H-M   'P 1'
#
loop_
_entity.id
_entity.type
_entity.pdbx_description
1 polymer ?
#
loop_
_entity_poly.entity_id
_entity_poly.type
_entity_poly.pdbx_seq_one_letter_code
_entity_poly.pdbx_strand_id
1 'polypeptide(L)'
;CIRDRLDDTYSPLRDKYPEGNIYMPIDQLLDYTIQKSDNNACDILFNYTGGVLYTDSYIRSLGINNFSISKTEDDMHKDLAACYENWSTPLEIASLTDMLFSKELFPAEYQNFLKETMLNCQTGTNRLPAPLLDTTARIGHKTGTSDRNVQGELIGINDVGFILLPDGKRYTIAVLVKDSKESMADTEKIIANISGIVYHHLVSEKNISNK
;
A
#
# COMPACT_ATOMS: atom_id res chain seq x y z
N CYS A 1 21.32 -2.18 11.70
CA CYS A 1 22.11 -3.35 11.26
C CYS A 1 21.19 -4.57 11.19
N ILE A 2 21.08 -5.17 10.01
CA ILE A 2 20.36 -6.43 9.80
C ILE A 2 21.41 -7.53 9.98
N ARG A 3 21.43 -8.17 11.15
CA ARG A 3 22.47 -9.15 11.52
C ARG A 3 22.11 -10.58 11.12
N ASP A 4 20.81 -10.88 11.06
CA ASP A 4 20.34 -12.23 10.82
C ASP A 4 20.00 -12.47 9.33
N ARG A 5 19.89 -13.74 8.96
CA ARG A 5 19.37 -14.13 7.67
C ARG A 5 17.91 -13.68 7.55
N LEU A 6 17.56 -13.11 6.40
CA LEU A 6 16.20 -12.68 6.11
C LEU A 6 15.26 -13.87 5.92
N ASP A 7 14.01 -13.72 6.30
CA ASP A 7 12.99 -14.77 6.24
C ASP A 7 12.67 -15.20 4.81
N ASP A 8 12.22 -16.46 4.65
CA ASP A 8 11.87 -17.04 3.36
C ASP A 8 10.46 -16.63 2.92
N THR A 9 10.33 -15.37 2.56
CA THR A 9 9.11 -14.73 2.04
C THR A 9 9.46 -13.92 0.81
N TYR A 10 8.49 -13.27 0.16
CA TYR A 10 8.76 -12.36 -0.96
C TYR A 10 9.64 -11.19 -0.50
N SER A 11 10.86 -11.12 -1.01
CA SER A 11 11.82 -10.09 -0.59
C SER A 11 12.91 -9.82 -1.63
N PRO A 12 12.75 -8.80 -2.46
CA PRO A 12 13.82 -8.27 -3.32
C PRO A 12 15.08 -7.86 -2.52
N LEU A 13 14.92 -7.48 -1.24
CA LEU A 13 16.04 -7.19 -0.34
C LEU A 13 16.86 -8.45 -0.08
N ARG A 14 16.21 -9.56 0.29
CA ARG A 14 16.86 -10.85 0.50
C ARG A 14 17.54 -11.34 -0.77
N ASP A 15 16.87 -11.23 -1.90
CA ASP A 15 17.42 -11.68 -3.19
C ASP A 15 18.70 -10.94 -3.54
N LYS A 16 18.81 -9.67 -3.15
CA LYS A 16 20.02 -8.87 -3.34
C LYS A 16 21.10 -9.15 -2.29
N TYR A 17 20.70 -9.49 -1.07
CA TYR A 17 21.61 -9.71 0.08
C TYR A 17 21.27 -11.02 0.79
N PRO A 18 21.49 -12.17 0.15
CA PRO A 18 21.03 -13.47 0.66
C PRO A 18 21.71 -13.90 1.99
N GLU A 19 22.90 -13.40 2.27
CA GLU A 19 23.62 -13.68 3.52
C GLU A 19 23.22 -12.76 4.68
N GLY A 20 22.38 -11.77 4.45
CA GLY A 20 22.08 -10.74 5.44
C GLY A 20 23.34 -9.92 5.81
N ASN A 21 23.53 -9.63 7.11
CA ASN A 21 24.70 -8.90 7.64
C ASN A 21 24.98 -7.57 6.95
N ILE A 22 23.93 -6.80 6.69
CA ILE A 22 24.02 -5.51 6.02
C ILE A 22 23.66 -4.34 6.93
N TYR A 23 24.22 -3.19 6.62
CA TYR A 23 23.78 -1.91 7.14
C TYR A 23 22.94 -1.23 6.07
N MET A 24 21.70 -0.89 6.41
CA MET A 24 20.79 -0.20 5.51
C MET A 24 20.14 0.98 6.23
N PRO A 25 20.17 2.18 5.65
CA PRO A 25 19.43 3.33 6.15
C PRO A 25 17.91 3.07 6.15
N ILE A 26 17.17 3.74 7.05
CA ILE A 26 15.72 3.57 7.20
C ILE A 26 14.97 4.01 5.93
N ASP A 27 15.42 5.06 5.28
CA ASP A 27 14.86 5.53 4.01
C ASP A 27 14.91 4.46 2.91
N GLN A 28 16.02 3.71 2.81
CA GLN A 28 16.12 2.60 1.87
C GLN A 28 15.21 1.41 2.27
N LEU A 29 15.02 1.13 3.56
CA LEU A 29 14.05 0.13 4.00
C LEU A 29 12.62 0.55 3.64
N LEU A 30 12.28 1.83 3.79
CA LEU A 30 11.00 2.39 3.35
C LEU A 30 10.81 2.26 1.84
N ASP A 31 11.86 2.51 1.03
CA ASP A 31 11.81 2.30 -0.42
C ASP A 31 11.56 0.83 -0.78
N TYR A 32 12.26 -0.11 -0.13
CA TYR A 32 11.99 -1.54 -0.34
C TYR A 32 10.56 -1.92 0.04
N THR A 33 10.07 -1.46 1.19
CA THR A 33 8.73 -1.76 1.71
C THR A 33 7.64 -1.18 0.80
N ILE A 34 7.74 0.09 0.43
CA ILE A 34 6.66 0.80 -0.27
C ILE A 34 6.74 0.58 -1.78
N GLN A 35 7.93 0.80 -2.38
CA GLN A 35 8.06 0.74 -3.85
C GLN A 35 8.07 -0.68 -4.38
N LYS A 36 8.65 -1.64 -3.63
CA LYS A 36 8.85 -3.02 -4.07
C LYS A 36 8.03 -4.04 -3.29
N SER A 37 7.29 -3.60 -2.29
CA SER A 37 6.47 -4.48 -1.42
C SER A 37 7.29 -5.58 -0.74
N ASP A 38 8.46 -5.25 -0.22
CA ASP A 38 9.40 -6.16 0.41
C ASP A 38 8.93 -6.53 1.82
N ASN A 39 8.64 -7.80 2.06
CA ASN A 39 8.11 -8.29 3.33
C ASN A 39 9.15 -8.21 4.46
N ASN A 40 10.40 -8.60 4.21
CA ASN A 40 11.45 -8.50 5.22
C ASN A 40 11.72 -7.05 5.62
N ALA A 41 11.75 -6.12 4.68
CA ALA A 41 11.92 -4.70 4.98
C ALA A 41 10.76 -4.17 5.83
N CYS A 42 9.52 -4.62 5.55
CA CYS A 42 8.34 -4.27 6.34
C CYS A 42 8.47 -4.76 7.78
N ASP A 43 8.80 -6.03 8.00
CA ASP A 43 8.91 -6.62 9.34
C ASP A 43 10.08 -6.04 10.14
N ILE A 44 11.19 -5.71 9.47
CA ILE A 44 12.31 -4.99 10.11
C ILE A 44 11.85 -3.61 10.60
N LEU A 45 11.04 -2.88 9.82
CA LEU A 45 10.50 -1.59 10.25
C LEU A 45 9.51 -1.74 11.40
N PHE A 46 8.64 -2.75 11.40
CA PHE A 46 7.78 -3.06 12.55
C PHE A 46 8.61 -3.31 13.81
N ASN A 47 9.63 -4.17 13.74
CA ASN A 47 10.50 -4.46 14.86
C ASN A 47 11.25 -3.22 15.37
N TYR A 48 11.69 -2.37 14.45
CA TYR A 48 12.38 -1.11 14.80
C TYR A 48 11.49 -0.14 15.53
N THR A 49 10.19 -0.08 15.19
CA THR A 49 9.21 0.85 15.78
C THR A 49 8.52 0.31 17.03
N GLY A 50 8.81 -0.92 17.48
CA GLY A 50 8.20 -1.51 18.67
C GLY A 50 7.14 -2.57 18.36
N GLY A 51 7.03 -3.01 17.11
CA GLY A 51 6.17 -4.10 16.66
C GLY A 51 4.82 -3.65 16.12
N VAL A 52 4.08 -4.61 15.58
CA VAL A 52 2.78 -4.38 14.91
C VAL A 52 1.75 -3.75 15.84
N LEU A 53 1.70 -4.15 17.11
CA LEU A 53 0.74 -3.61 18.08
C LEU A 53 1.02 -2.14 18.45
N TYR A 54 2.29 -1.73 18.42
CA TYR A 54 2.64 -0.33 18.60
C TYR A 54 2.16 0.50 17.39
N THR A 55 2.36 -0.02 16.20
CA THR A 55 1.87 0.60 14.96
C THR A 55 0.34 0.71 14.95
N ASP A 56 -0.38 -0.35 15.32
CA ASP A 56 -1.84 -0.32 15.47
C ASP A 56 -2.29 0.78 16.43
N SER A 57 -1.66 0.85 17.62
CA SER A 57 -1.96 1.88 18.63
C SER A 57 -1.69 3.30 18.12
N TYR A 58 -0.58 3.50 17.38
CA TYR A 58 -0.26 4.79 16.80
C TYR A 58 -1.31 5.21 15.76
N ILE A 59 -1.70 4.32 14.85
CA ILE A 59 -2.73 4.61 13.84
C ILE A 59 -4.07 4.96 14.50
N ARG A 60 -4.45 4.25 15.58
CA ARG A 60 -5.65 4.59 16.37
C ARG A 60 -5.58 5.96 16.99
N SER A 61 -4.40 6.39 17.45
CA SER A 61 -4.19 7.73 18.01
C SER A 61 -4.42 8.86 16.99
N LEU A 62 -4.34 8.55 15.68
CA LEU A 62 -4.67 9.49 14.60
C LEU A 62 -6.19 9.61 14.36
N GLY A 63 -7.00 8.77 15.00
CA GLY A 63 -8.45 8.74 14.85
C GLY A 63 -8.96 7.69 13.86
N ILE A 64 -8.11 6.82 13.36
CA ILE A 64 -8.46 5.67 12.52
C ILE A 64 -8.81 4.50 13.42
N ASN A 65 -10.01 3.93 13.31
CA ASN A 65 -10.50 2.94 14.28
C ASN A 65 -11.01 1.63 13.66
N ASN A 66 -11.51 1.64 12.42
CA ASN A 66 -12.04 0.45 11.76
C ASN A 66 -10.97 -0.26 10.95
N PHE A 67 -9.95 -0.74 11.63
CA PHE A 67 -8.85 -1.52 11.09
C PHE A 67 -8.23 -2.38 12.18
N SER A 68 -7.36 -3.29 11.80
CA SER A 68 -6.50 -4.07 12.71
C SER A 68 -5.17 -4.36 12.02
N ILE A 69 -4.07 -4.16 12.76
CA ILE A 69 -2.74 -4.64 12.41
C ILE A 69 -2.25 -5.45 13.60
N SER A 70 -2.19 -6.77 13.46
CA SER A 70 -1.83 -7.69 14.54
C SER A 70 -0.77 -8.73 14.13
N LYS A 71 -0.51 -8.86 12.83
CA LYS A 71 0.40 -9.84 12.24
C LYS A 71 1.47 -9.18 11.40
N THR A 72 2.65 -9.75 11.45
CA THR A 72 3.76 -9.43 10.56
C THR A 72 3.59 -10.10 9.18
N GLU A 73 4.41 -9.73 8.21
CA GLU A 73 4.44 -10.43 6.91
C GLU A 73 4.88 -11.89 7.07
N ASP A 74 5.82 -12.16 7.96
CA ASP A 74 6.27 -13.53 8.28
C ASP A 74 5.18 -14.36 8.95
N ASP A 75 4.38 -13.78 9.87
CA ASP A 75 3.21 -14.46 10.45
C ASP A 75 2.21 -14.89 9.38
N MET A 76 1.90 -13.98 8.44
CA MET A 76 0.95 -14.22 7.35
C MET A 76 1.50 -15.22 6.31
N HIS A 77 2.82 -15.24 6.10
CA HIS A 77 3.46 -16.22 5.24
C HIS A 77 3.42 -17.63 5.82
N LYS A 78 3.62 -17.77 7.13
CA LYS A 78 3.57 -19.06 7.84
C LYS A 78 2.18 -19.61 8.01
N ASP A 79 1.20 -18.74 8.18
CA ASP A 79 -0.21 -19.10 8.32
C ASP A 79 -1.10 -18.14 7.52
N LEU A 80 -1.60 -18.60 6.38
CA LEU A 80 -2.48 -17.81 5.52
C LEU A 80 -3.77 -17.36 6.21
N ALA A 81 -4.22 -18.04 7.25
CA ALA A 81 -5.37 -17.60 8.03
C ALA A 81 -5.09 -16.30 8.79
N ALA A 82 -3.84 -16.05 9.16
CA ALA A 82 -3.41 -14.81 9.80
C ALA A 82 -3.61 -13.56 8.90
N CYS A 83 -3.68 -13.73 7.57
CA CYS A 83 -4.00 -12.63 6.65
C CYS A 83 -5.34 -11.95 6.98
N TYR A 84 -6.31 -12.69 7.50
CA TYR A 84 -7.62 -12.15 7.87
C TYR A 84 -7.62 -11.33 9.17
N GLU A 85 -6.56 -11.43 9.96
CA GLU A 85 -6.42 -10.65 11.21
C GLU A 85 -5.91 -9.23 10.95
N ASN A 86 -5.24 -9.02 9.81
CA ASN A 86 -4.91 -7.68 9.31
C ASN A 86 -6.01 -7.23 8.35
N TRP A 87 -6.74 -6.18 8.70
CA TRP A 87 -7.85 -5.67 7.89
C TRP A 87 -8.06 -4.18 8.06
N SER A 88 -8.71 -3.56 7.10
CA SER A 88 -9.21 -2.18 7.19
C SER A 88 -10.49 -2.03 6.38
N THR A 89 -11.28 -1.00 6.68
CA THR A 89 -12.30 -0.55 5.73
C THR A 89 -11.67 0.35 4.67
N PRO A 90 -12.22 0.38 3.43
CA PRO A 90 -11.70 1.27 2.38
C PRO A 90 -11.71 2.74 2.80
N LEU A 91 -12.73 3.17 3.54
CA LEU A 91 -12.84 4.56 4.01
C LEU A 91 -11.71 4.93 4.99
N GLU A 92 -11.41 4.05 5.95
CA GLU A 92 -10.37 4.31 6.95
C GLU A 92 -8.98 4.41 6.32
N ILE A 93 -8.64 3.49 5.41
CA ILE A 93 -7.32 3.53 4.77
C ILE A 93 -7.19 4.68 3.76
N ALA A 94 -8.28 5.07 3.08
CA ALA A 94 -8.31 6.26 2.26
C ALA A 94 -8.15 7.54 3.12
N SER A 95 -8.79 7.59 4.28
CA SER A 95 -8.67 8.70 5.24
C SER A 95 -7.25 8.81 5.78
N LEU A 96 -6.63 7.68 6.16
CA LEU A 96 -5.22 7.66 6.57
C LEU A 96 -4.30 8.19 5.47
N THR A 97 -4.54 7.78 4.23
CA THR A 97 -3.77 8.26 3.07
C THR A 97 -3.98 9.77 2.85
N ASP A 98 -5.20 10.29 3.03
CA ASP A 98 -5.47 11.73 2.94
C ASP A 98 -4.74 12.56 4.00
N MET A 99 -4.51 12.00 5.19
CA MET A 99 -3.78 12.69 6.26
C MET A 99 -2.36 13.10 5.86
N LEU A 100 -1.74 12.43 4.88
CA LEU A 100 -0.44 12.85 4.32
C LEU A 100 -0.48 14.25 3.69
N PHE A 101 -1.66 14.79 3.43
CA PHE A 101 -1.86 16.10 2.81
C PHE A 101 -2.62 17.08 3.70
N SER A 102 -3.53 16.56 4.53
CA SER A 102 -4.47 17.37 5.32
C SER A 102 -4.01 17.61 6.74
N LYS A 103 -2.96 16.91 7.20
CA LYS A 103 -2.42 17.04 8.57
C LYS A 103 -0.89 17.12 8.56
N GLU A 104 -0.33 17.79 9.55
CA GLU A 104 1.10 17.69 9.89
C GLU A 104 1.29 16.48 10.82
N LEU A 105 1.61 15.33 10.23
CA LEU A 105 1.85 14.09 10.97
C LEU A 105 3.27 14.05 11.54
N PHE A 106 4.22 14.63 10.82
CA PHE A 106 5.66 14.70 11.14
C PHE A 106 6.32 15.81 10.30
N PRO A 107 7.60 16.15 10.52
CA PRO A 107 8.29 17.20 9.77
C PRO A 107 8.11 17.08 8.26
N ALA A 108 7.88 18.20 7.59
CA ALA A 108 7.49 18.27 6.18
C ALA A 108 8.43 17.49 5.24
N GLU A 109 9.74 17.46 5.54
CA GLU A 109 10.73 16.71 4.77
C GLU A 109 10.42 15.21 4.72
N TYR A 110 10.06 14.60 5.87
CA TYR A 110 9.72 13.16 5.94
C TYR A 110 8.35 12.88 5.33
N GLN A 111 7.41 13.81 5.50
CA GLN A 111 6.09 13.68 4.90
C GLN A 111 6.15 13.76 3.38
N ASN A 112 7.00 14.63 2.84
CA ASN A 112 7.25 14.71 1.40
C ASN A 112 8.04 13.49 0.90
N PHE A 113 9.03 13.02 1.65
CA PHE A 113 9.74 11.78 1.33
C PHE A 113 8.76 10.60 1.18
N LEU A 114 7.82 10.42 2.12
CA LEU A 114 6.82 9.34 2.05
C LEU A 114 5.93 9.47 0.81
N LYS A 115 5.47 10.68 0.47
CA LYS A 115 4.68 10.94 -0.74
C LYS A 115 5.47 10.58 -2.00
N GLU A 116 6.72 11.00 -2.11
CA GLU A 116 7.58 10.69 -3.26
C GLU A 116 7.89 9.19 -3.34
N THR A 117 8.11 8.51 -2.21
CA THR A 117 8.30 7.06 -2.17
C THR A 117 7.06 6.33 -2.70
N MET A 118 5.84 6.77 -2.35
CA MET A 118 4.60 6.22 -2.89
C MET A 118 4.43 6.52 -4.39
N LEU A 119 4.83 7.71 -4.87
CA LEU A 119 4.81 8.07 -6.30
C LEU A 119 5.76 7.21 -7.15
N ASN A 120 6.79 6.64 -6.53
CA ASN A 120 7.75 5.74 -7.16
C ASN A 120 7.43 4.25 -6.96
N CYS A 121 6.21 3.91 -6.55
CA CYS A 121 5.77 2.52 -6.40
C CYS A 121 5.91 1.75 -7.71
N GLN A 122 6.49 0.55 -7.64
CA GLN A 122 6.83 -0.29 -8.80
C GLN A 122 5.90 -1.50 -8.93
N THR A 123 5.04 -1.75 -7.95
CA THR A 123 4.12 -2.89 -7.94
C THR A 123 2.72 -2.49 -8.41
N GLY A 124 1.92 -3.45 -8.89
CA GLY A 124 0.51 -3.24 -9.20
C GLY A 124 0.22 -2.26 -10.33
N THR A 125 1.08 -2.16 -11.33
CA THR A 125 0.88 -1.31 -12.52
C THR A 125 -0.41 -1.64 -13.27
N ASN A 126 -0.96 -2.85 -13.07
CA ASN A 126 -2.23 -3.33 -13.63
C ASN A 126 -3.46 -2.94 -12.80
N ARG A 127 -3.29 -2.26 -11.66
CA ARG A 127 -4.35 -1.87 -10.72
C ARG A 127 -4.71 -0.39 -10.87
N LEU A 128 -4.70 0.37 -9.78
CA LEU A 128 -5.03 1.80 -9.80
C LEU A 128 -4.29 2.61 -10.87
N PRO A 129 -3.00 2.37 -11.18
CA PRO A 129 -2.28 3.11 -12.23
C PRO A 129 -2.75 2.85 -13.65
N ALA A 130 -3.25 1.63 -13.95
CA ALA A 130 -3.49 1.19 -15.33
C ALA A 130 -4.31 2.18 -16.19
N PRO A 131 -5.45 2.71 -15.74
CA PRO A 131 -6.25 3.66 -16.54
C PRO A 131 -5.66 5.08 -16.59
N LEU A 132 -4.57 5.34 -15.88
CA LEU A 132 -3.95 6.66 -15.77
C LEU A 132 -2.69 6.81 -16.66
N LEU A 133 -2.21 5.70 -17.25
CA LEU A 133 -0.94 5.66 -18.00
C LEU A 133 -0.88 6.66 -19.16
N ASP A 134 -2.00 6.88 -19.85
CA ASP A 134 -2.09 7.81 -20.98
C ASP A 134 -2.61 9.20 -20.55
N THR A 135 -2.56 9.50 -19.26
CA THR A 135 -2.99 10.79 -18.70
C THR A 135 -1.79 11.58 -18.14
N THR A 136 -2.05 12.82 -17.76
CA THR A 136 -1.06 13.66 -17.05
C THR A 136 -1.23 13.60 -15.53
N ALA A 137 -2.12 12.74 -15.01
CA ALA A 137 -2.27 12.51 -13.59
C ALA A 137 -1.06 11.73 -13.03
N ARG A 138 -0.68 12.00 -11.80
CA ARG A 138 0.36 11.25 -11.08
C ARG A 138 -0.30 10.48 -9.96
N ILE A 139 0.13 9.25 -9.75
CA ILE A 139 -0.39 8.40 -8.69
C ILE A 139 0.73 7.97 -7.74
N GLY A 140 0.52 8.17 -6.43
CA GLY A 140 1.30 7.55 -5.38
C GLY A 140 0.44 6.49 -4.70
N HIS A 141 0.93 5.23 -4.64
CA HIS A 141 0.11 4.13 -4.16
C HIS A 141 0.92 3.04 -3.45
N LYS A 142 0.20 2.12 -2.79
CA LYS A 142 0.74 0.89 -2.21
C LYS A 142 -0.24 -0.26 -2.44
N THR A 143 0.30 -1.36 -2.92
CA THR A 143 -0.45 -2.60 -3.17
C THR A 143 -0.40 -3.56 -1.98
N GLY A 144 -1.42 -4.42 -1.86
CA GLY A 144 -1.42 -5.63 -1.06
C GLY A 144 -1.80 -6.83 -1.94
N THR A 145 -1.08 -7.94 -1.79
CA THR A 145 -1.30 -9.16 -2.56
C THR A 145 -1.07 -10.35 -1.66
N SER A 146 -2.07 -11.20 -1.51
CA SER A 146 -1.97 -12.47 -0.78
C SER A 146 -2.15 -13.67 -1.70
N ASP A 147 -1.79 -14.82 -1.19
CA ASP A 147 -2.03 -16.12 -1.83
C ASP A 147 -3.50 -16.52 -1.79
N ARG A 148 -3.82 -17.71 -2.33
CA ARG A 148 -5.15 -18.29 -2.29
C ARG A 148 -5.35 -19.06 -0.99
N ASN A 149 -6.55 -18.91 -0.40
CA ASN A 149 -6.98 -19.72 0.72
C ASN A 149 -7.27 -21.19 0.31
N VAL A 150 -7.66 -22.02 1.27
CA VAL A 150 -7.95 -23.44 1.05
C VAL A 150 -9.18 -23.66 0.14
N GLN A 151 -10.02 -22.66 -0.08
CA GLN A 151 -11.12 -22.67 -1.03
C GLN A 151 -10.70 -22.24 -2.45
N GLY A 152 -9.43 -21.88 -2.63
CA GLY A 152 -8.89 -21.39 -3.91
C GLY A 152 -9.18 -19.92 -4.21
N GLU A 153 -9.64 -19.16 -3.22
CA GLU A 153 -9.97 -17.73 -3.33
C GLU A 153 -8.75 -16.88 -3.00
N LEU A 154 -8.50 -15.81 -3.75
CA LEU A 154 -7.48 -14.81 -3.43
C LEU A 154 -7.90 -14.07 -2.15
N ILE A 155 -7.15 -14.22 -1.07
CA ILE A 155 -7.51 -13.68 0.26
C ILE A 155 -7.63 -12.16 0.23
N GLY A 156 -6.67 -11.47 -0.39
CA GLY A 156 -6.70 -10.01 -0.49
C GLY A 156 -5.89 -9.52 -1.68
N ILE A 157 -6.54 -8.76 -2.58
CA ILE A 157 -5.89 -8.04 -3.67
C ILE A 157 -6.31 -6.59 -3.55
N ASN A 158 -5.38 -5.76 -3.17
CA ASN A 158 -5.67 -4.41 -2.72
C ASN A 158 -4.77 -3.39 -3.42
N ASP A 159 -5.28 -2.17 -3.57
CA ASP A 159 -4.47 -1.03 -3.95
C ASP A 159 -5.06 0.24 -3.33
N VAL A 160 -4.20 1.06 -2.72
CA VAL A 160 -4.58 2.28 -2.00
C VAL A 160 -3.62 3.38 -2.38
N GLY A 161 -4.14 4.58 -2.67
CA GLY A 161 -3.26 5.67 -3.04
C GLY A 161 -3.94 7.03 -3.12
N PHE A 162 -3.17 7.98 -3.60
CA PHE A 162 -3.62 9.32 -3.94
C PHE A 162 -3.30 9.64 -5.40
N ILE A 163 -4.18 10.39 -6.04
CA ILE A 163 -4.00 10.84 -7.41
C ILE A 163 -3.90 12.36 -7.42
N LEU A 164 -2.83 12.86 -8.03
CA LEU A 164 -2.58 14.28 -8.27
C LEU A 164 -3.05 14.63 -9.67
N LEU A 165 -4.03 15.50 -9.78
CA LEU A 165 -4.60 15.94 -11.06
C LEU A 165 -3.81 17.12 -11.64
N PRO A 166 -3.80 17.31 -12.97
CA PRO A 166 -3.06 18.38 -13.64
C PRO A 166 -3.45 19.80 -13.20
N ASP A 167 -4.66 19.97 -12.66
CA ASP A 167 -5.18 21.25 -12.18
C ASP A 167 -4.80 21.57 -10.72
N GLY A 168 -3.92 20.76 -10.12
CA GLY A 168 -3.47 20.90 -8.74
C GLY A 168 -4.42 20.30 -7.69
N LYS A 169 -5.59 19.78 -8.10
CA LYS A 169 -6.46 19.01 -7.19
C LYS A 169 -5.93 17.60 -6.98
N ARG A 170 -6.43 16.94 -5.95
CA ARG A 170 -6.12 15.54 -5.65
C ARG A 170 -7.33 14.83 -5.09
N TYR A 171 -7.29 13.52 -5.14
CA TYR A 171 -8.18 12.65 -4.38
C TYR A 171 -7.45 11.43 -3.87
N THR A 172 -7.99 10.78 -2.86
CA THR A 172 -7.54 9.48 -2.36
C THR A 172 -8.52 8.40 -2.78
N ILE A 173 -8.00 7.21 -3.02
CA ILE A 173 -8.79 6.05 -3.43
C ILE A 173 -8.24 4.79 -2.75
N ALA A 174 -9.14 3.94 -2.29
CA ALA A 174 -8.80 2.63 -1.74
C ALA A 174 -9.75 1.59 -2.34
N VAL A 175 -9.19 0.56 -2.96
CA VAL A 175 -9.94 -0.58 -3.47
C VAL A 175 -9.38 -1.84 -2.82
N LEU A 176 -10.21 -2.46 -2.00
CA LEU A 176 -9.88 -3.67 -1.25
C LEU A 176 -10.78 -4.81 -1.75
N VAL A 177 -10.18 -5.81 -2.36
CA VAL A 177 -10.88 -7.01 -2.85
C VAL A 177 -10.52 -8.19 -1.98
N LYS A 178 -11.52 -8.81 -1.38
CA LYS A 178 -11.38 -9.94 -0.46
C LYS A 178 -12.03 -11.19 -1.04
N ASP A 179 -11.39 -12.34 -0.82
CA ASP A 179 -11.92 -13.67 -1.15
C ASP A 179 -12.37 -13.79 -2.63
N SER A 180 -11.55 -13.25 -3.54
CA SER A 180 -11.85 -13.26 -4.97
C SER A 180 -11.71 -14.66 -5.56
N LYS A 181 -12.77 -15.12 -6.24
CA LYS A 181 -12.78 -16.37 -7.00
C LYS A 181 -12.20 -16.23 -8.40
N GLU A 182 -12.03 -15.00 -8.85
CA GLU A 182 -11.52 -14.69 -10.17
C GLU A 182 -10.01 -15.00 -10.28
N SER A 183 -9.49 -14.90 -11.48
CA SER A 183 -8.04 -14.92 -11.69
C SER A 183 -7.39 -13.67 -11.09
N MET A 184 -6.08 -13.73 -10.86
CA MET A 184 -5.32 -12.55 -10.43
C MET A 184 -5.53 -11.38 -11.41
N ALA A 185 -5.40 -11.64 -12.70
CA ALA A 185 -5.54 -10.63 -13.75
C ALA A 185 -6.94 -10.00 -13.78
N ASP A 186 -8.00 -10.80 -13.62
CA ASP A 186 -9.37 -10.28 -13.60
C ASP A 186 -9.64 -9.47 -12.34
N THR A 187 -9.11 -9.90 -11.18
CA THR A 187 -9.22 -9.16 -9.93
C THR A 187 -8.49 -7.81 -10.01
N GLU A 188 -7.28 -7.77 -10.58
CA GLU A 188 -6.54 -6.53 -10.84
C GLU A 188 -7.29 -5.61 -11.78
N LYS A 189 -7.93 -6.16 -12.82
CA LYS A 189 -8.76 -5.42 -13.78
C LYS A 189 -9.99 -4.79 -13.12
N ILE A 190 -10.59 -5.43 -12.11
CA ILE A 190 -11.68 -4.82 -11.32
C ILE A 190 -11.17 -3.55 -10.65
N ILE A 191 -10.01 -3.59 -10.01
CA ILE A 191 -9.38 -2.42 -9.36
C ILE A 191 -9.12 -1.31 -10.39
N ALA A 192 -8.54 -1.67 -11.54
CA ALA A 192 -8.27 -0.73 -12.63
C ALA A 192 -9.54 -0.07 -13.16
N ASN A 193 -10.61 -0.84 -13.38
CA ASN A 193 -11.89 -0.31 -13.85
C ASN A 193 -12.50 0.69 -12.86
N ILE A 194 -12.46 0.38 -11.57
CA ILE A 194 -12.95 1.30 -10.52
C ILE A 194 -12.13 2.60 -10.55
N SER A 195 -10.80 2.51 -10.63
CA SER A 195 -9.92 3.68 -10.75
C SER A 195 -10.27 4.55 -11.96
N GLY A 196 -10.46 3.92 -13.12
CA GLY A 196 -10.84 4.62 -14.35
C GLY A 196 -12.19 5.33 -14.26
N ILE A 197 -13.20 4.67 -13.71
CA ILE A 197 -14.54 5.25 -13.52
C ILE A 197 -14.44 6.49 -12.62
N VAL A 198 -13.75 6.40 -11.48
CA VAL A 198 -13.58 7.52 -10.53
C VAL A 198 -12.83 8.67 -11.20
N TYR A 199 -11.71 8.37 -11.87
CA TYR A 199 -10.92 9.39 -12.58
C TYR A 199 -11.75 10.12 -13.62
N HIS A 200 -12.43 9.41 -14.51
CA HIS A 200 -13.24 10.01 -15.56
C HIS A 200 -14.40 10.84 -15.01
N HIS A 201 -15.06 10.37 -13.94
CA HIS A 201 -16.11 11.13 -13.28
C HIS A 201 -15.60 12.48 -12.77
N LEU A 202 -14.49 12.47 -12.00
CA LEU A 202 -13.94 13.68 -11.42
C LEU A 202 -13.37 14.68 -12.45
N VAL A 203 -12.87 14.17 -13.58
CA VAL A 203 -12.36 15.03 -14.67
C VAL A 203 -13.48 15.56 -15.55
N SER A 204 -14.58 14.78 -15.77
CA SER A 204 -15.70 15.16 -16.63
C SER A 204 -16.63 16.21 -16.00
N GLU A 205 -16.85 16.18 -14.69
CA GLU A 205 -17.68 17.20 -14.00
C GLU A 205 -17.14 18.62 -14.18
N LYS A 206 -15.85 18.80 -14.45
CA LYS A 206 -15.24 20.11 -14.74
C LYS A 206 -15.69 20.74 -16.06
N ASN A 207 -15.97 19.92 -17.06
CA ASN A 207 -16.41 20.42 -18.36
C ASN A 207 -17.85 20.99 -18.32
N ILE A 208 -18.60 20.67 -17.26
CA ILE A 208 -19.97 21.16 -17.04
C ILE A 208 -19.97 22.44 -16.20
N SER A 209 -19.05 22.59 -15.25
CA SER A 209 -18.99 23.74 -14.35
C SER A 209 -18.35 25.00 -14.98
N ASN A 210 -17.72 24.86 -16.14
CA ASN A 210 -17.05 25.94 -16.88
C ASN A 210 -17.85 26.41 -18.12
N LYS A 211 -19.10 26.00 -18.26
CA LYS A 211 -20.07 26.51 -19.23
C LYS A 211 -21.16 27.31 -18.52
#